data_1623d344c7d18140a73509a53b0063bc
#
_entry.id   1623d344c7d18140a73509a53b0063bc
#
_cell.length_a   1.000
_cell.length_b   1.000
_cell.length_c   1.000
_cell.angle_alpha   90.00
_cell.angle_beta   90.00
_cell.angle_gamma   90.00
#
_symmetry.space_group_name_H-M   'P 1'
#
loop_
_entity.id
_entity.type
_entity.pdbx_description
1 polymer ?
#
loop_
_entity_poly.entity_id
_entity_poly.type
_entity_poly.pdbx_seq_one_letter_code
_entity_poly.pdbx_strand_id
1 'polypeptide(L)'
;MTEGEETSSRPNTLGVKLEHNATSPGLVTQRLHLIVGLFLFAGHPAFATPCQFEAQGEGRVAAVTDAHSVRLDDGREVRLTGVEATATTRQALTSLLVGRDVVLRGTDDTPDRYGRQDALVFIGESDISVQSMLLAQGDALVSAEISDKDCAAALMASEAEARRQKKGSWADPSAIKNAESPDDILAGIGRFMVVEGKVLSVRQAGAMTYLNFGRNWTHGFAATISKRNLPAFENAGMTLKSLENRRIRVRGWVEGTVGPRIDVRLLGQVELLGANEPIGVRP
;
A
#
# COMPACT_ATOMS: atom_id res chain seq x y z
N MET A 1 -46.55 47.79 30.25
CA MET A 1 -47.89 47.89 29.64
C MET A 1 -48.06 46.62 28.88
N THR A 2 -48.77 45.84 29.50
CA THR A 2 -50.02 45.04 29.38
C THR A 2 -49.70 43.68 28.73
N GLU A 3 -49.63 42.57 29.55
CA GLU A 3 -50.78 41.80 30.08
C GLU A 3 -51.64 41.26 28.95
N GLY A 4 -51.85 40.02 28.85
CA GLY A 4 -52.49 38.93 29.51
C GLY A 4 -52.73 37.88 28.45
N GLU A 5 -53.16 36.69 28.54
CA GLU A 5 -53.85 35.99 29.66
C GLU A 5 -54.01 34.52 29.20
N GLU A 6 -54.00 33.65 30.15
CA GLU A 6 -54.32 32.22 30.16
C GLU A 6 -55.70 31.88 29.62
N THR A 7 -55.84 30.61 29.14
CA THR A 7 -56.98 29.71 29.48
C THR A 7 -56.63 28.28 29.00
N SER A 8 -56.34 27.34 29.81
CA SER A 8 -57.06 26.35 30.62
C SER A 8 -58.36 25.79 29.96
N SER A 9 -58.33 24.51 29.62
CA SER A 9 -59.47 23.61 29.85
C SER A 9 -59.13 22.12 29.64
N ARG A 10 -59.20 21.34 30.71
CA ARG A 10 -59.46 19.88 30.76
C ARG A 10 -60.99 19.68 30.88
N PRO A 11 -61.48 18.44 31.08
CA PRO A 11 -61.28 17.12 30.42
C PRO A 11 -62.63 16.53 29.97
N ASN A 12 -62.62 15.34 29.35
CA ASN A 12 -63.89 14.54 29.37
C ASN A 12 -63.56 13.03 29.42
N THR A 13 -63.99 12.46 30.50
CA THR A 13 -64.10 11.06 30.91
C THR A 13 -65.41 10.49 30.48
N LEU A 14 -65.50 9.31 29.89
CA LEU A 14 -66.65 8.40 29.85
C LEU A 14 -66.05 7.04 29.45
N GLY A 15 -66.04 5.98 30.21
CA GLY A 15 -67.07 5.44 31.10
C GLY A 15 -67.54 4.11 30.50
N VAL A 16 -66.98 3.02 31.01
CA VAL A 16 -67.60 1.73 31.38
C VAL A 16 -68.38 0.93 30.31
N LYS A 17 -68.00 -0.33 30.09
CA LYS A 17 -68.81 -1.49 30.48
C LYS A 17 -68.02 -2.81 30.44
N LEU A 18 -67.97 -3.48 31.59
CA LEU A 18 -67.66 -4.87 31.79
C LEU A 18 -68.83 -5.74 31.38
N GLU A 19 -68.61 -6.73 30.56
CA GLU A 19 -69.47 -7.91 30.54
C GLU A 19 -68.65 -9.19 30.67
N HIS A 20 -68.92 -9.89 31.75
CA HIS A 20 -68.45 -11.25 32.05
C HIS A 20 -69.22 -12.25 31.17
N ASN A 21 -68.51 -13.15 30.52
CA ASN A 21 -69.08 -14.45 30.18
C ASN A 21 -68.04 -15.54 30.41
N ALA A 22 -68.35 -16.34 31.42
CA ALA A 22 -67.57 -17.51 31.79
C ALA A 22 -68.05 -18.72 30.94
N THR A 23 -67.12 -19.42 30.32
CA THR A 23 -67.36 -20.83 29.95
C THR A 23 -66.07 -21.59 29.98
N SER A 24 -66.13 -22.72 30.62
CA SER A 24 -65.04 -23.64 31.12
C SER A 24 -64.37 -24.49 30.05
N PRO A 25 -63.45 -25.44 30.44
CA PRO A 25 -62.08 -25.50 29.94
C PRO A 25 -61.89 -26.63 28.92
N GLY A 26 -61.16 -26.34 27.87
CA GLY A 26 -60.66 -27.31 26.94
C GLY A 26 -59.17 -27.56 27.18
N LEU A 27 -58.77 -28.75 27.53
CA LEU A 27 -57.38 -29.23 27.59
C LEU A 27 -56.75 -29.12 26.20
N VAL A 28 -55.88 -28.13 25.99
CA VAL A 28 -55.04 -28.09 24.83
C VAL A 28 -53.62 -28.41 25.29
N THR A 29 -53.15 -29.59 24.94
CA THR A 29 -51.78 -30.06 25.09
C THR A 29 -50.81 -29.12 24.37
N GLN A 30 -50.13 -28.28 25.11
CA GLN A 30 -49.12 -27.35 24.62
C GLN A 30 -47.84 -28.15 24.28
N ARG A 31 -47.64 -28.49 23.00
CA ARG A 31 -46.38 -28.99 22.51
C ARG A 31 -45.36 -27.87 22.54
N LEU A 32 -44.46 -27.95 23.52
CA LEU A 32 -43.30 -27.09 23.63
C LEU A 32 -42.34 -27.42 22.48
N HIS A 33 -42.35 -26.64 21.41
CA HIS A 33 -41.35 -26.69 20.34
C HIS A 33 -40.11 -26.01 20.86
N LEU A 34 -39.11 -26.81 21.26
CA LEU A 34 -37.77 -26.33 21.56
C LEU A 34 -37.10 -25.93 20.24
N ILE A 35 -37.16 -24.64 19.89
CA ILE A 35 -36.38 -24.11 18.79
C ILE A 35 -34.94 -23.96 19.30
N VAL A 36 -34.12 -25.00 19.03
CA VAL A 36 -32.67 -24.90 19.17
C VAL A 36 -32.18 -23.97 18.06
N GLY A 37 -31.99 -22.70 18.40
CA GLY A 37 -31.36 -21.73 17.51
C GLY A 37 -29.90 -22.11 17.32
N LEU A 38 -29.60 -22.71 16.18
CA LEU A 38 -28.22 -22.95 15.72
C LEU A 38 -27.64 -21.58 15.34
N PHE A 39 -26.98 -20.91 16.29
CA PHE A 39 -26.16 -19.74 15.98
C PHE A 39 -24.95 -20.22 15.15
N LEU A 40 -25.08 -20.12 13.83
CA LEU A 40 -23.95 -20.18 12.93
C LEU A 40 -23.07 -18.94 13.22
N PHE A 41 -22.05 -19.13 14.05
CA PHE A 41 -20.94 -18.19 14.11
C PHE A 41 -20.28 -18.19 12.72
N ALA A 42 -20.71 -17.26 11.85
CA ALA A 42 -19.96 -16.93 10.67
C ALA A 42 -18.63 -16.32 11.15
N GLY A 43 -17.63 -17.17 11.34
CA GLY A 43 -16.26 -16.76 11.57
C GLY A 43 -15.85 -15.88 10.37
N HIS A 44 -15.83 -14.59 10.57
CA HIS A 44 -15.19 -13.69 9.60
C HIS A 44 -13.71 -14.09 9.57
N PRO A 45 -13.13 -14.42 8.41
CA PRO A 45 -11.71 -14.58 8.32
C PRO A 45 -11.09 -13.25 8.80
N ALA A 46 -10.38 -13.29 9.90
CA ALA A 46 -9.53 -12.20 10.32
C ALA A 46 -8.41 -12.14 9.26
N PHE A 47 -8.58 -11.28 8.26
CA PHE A 47 -7.47 -10.93 7.39
C PHE A 47 -6.45 -10.26 8.29
N ALA A 48 -5.30 -10.91 8.47
CA ALA A 48 -4.17 -10.29 9.16
C ALA A 48 -3.90 -8.96 8.46
N THR A 49 -3.93 -7.87 9.22
CA THR A 49 -3.60 -6.55 8.67
C THR A 49 -2.13 -6.61 8.25
N PRO A 50 -1.80 -6.37 6.99
CA PRO A 50 -0.42 -6.44 6.54
C PRO A 50 0.42 -5.35 7.21
N CYS A 51 1.74 -5.59 7.29
CA CYS A 51 2.68 -4.66 7.95
C CYS A 51 2.54 -4.54 9.47
N GLN A 52 2.09 -5.61 10.13
CA GLN A 52 1.96 -5.69 11.60
C GLN A 52 3.32 -6.05 12.24
N PHE A 53 4.28 -5.13 12.15
CA PHE A 53 5.52 -5.26 12.89
C PHE A 53 5.33 -4.82 14.35
N GLU A 54 6.24 -5.27 15.23
CA GLU A 54 6.31 -4.79 16.61
C GLU A 54 6.47 -3.27 16.66
N ALA A 55 5.87 -2.65 17.67
CA ALA A 55 6.05 -1.23 17.93
C ALA A 55 7.49 -0.98 18.41
N GLN A 56 8.17 -0.03 17.78
CA GLN A 56 9.56 0.30 18.04
C GLN A 56 9.74 1.73 18.57
N GLY A 57 8.64 2.33 18.93
CA GLY A 57 8.60 3.64 19.52
C GLY A 57 7.36 4.41 19.09
N GLU A 58 7.19 5.52 19.77
CA GLU A 58 6.14 6.49 19.49
C GLU A 58 6.71 7.89 19.64
N GLY A 59 6.02 8.89 19.16
CA GLY A 59 6.40 10.27 19.31
C GLY A 59 5.47 11.21 18.54
N ARG A 60 5.70 12.51 18.71
CA ARG A 60 4.97 13.55 17.98
C ARG A 60 5.85 14.09 16.87
N VAL A 61 5.33 14.22 15.67
CA VAL A 61 6.09 14.74 14.53
C VAL A 61 6.22 16.26 14.63
N ALA A 62 7.45 16.73 14.83
CA ALA A 62 7.78 18.16 14.88
C ALA A 62 7.92 18.76 13.49
N ALA A 63 8.58 18.03 12.55
CA ALA A 63 8.87 18.54 11.24
C ALA A 63 9.10 17.43 10.21
N VAL A 64 8.87 17.74 8.92
CA VAL A 64 9.32 16.95 7.78
C VAL A 64 10.69 17.47 7.35
N THR A 65 11.74 16.66 7.52
CA THR A 65 13.12 17.06 7.24
C THR A 65 13.45 16.97 5.75
N ASP A 66 13.00 15.90 5.10
CA ASP A 66 13.11 15.73 3.65
C ASP A 66 11.88 14.99 3.08
N ALA A 67 11.95 14.53 1.84
CA ALA A 67 10.83 13.81 1.20
C ALA A 67 10.67 12.34 1.68
N HIS A 68 11.56 11.85 2.53
CA HIS A 68 11.52 10.49 3.09
C HIS A 68 11.56 10.47 4.61
N SER A 69 11.84 11.62 5.26
CA SER A 69 12.17 11.63 6.68
C SER A 69 11.40 12.68 7.45
N VAL A 70 11.08 12.33 8.69
CA VAL A 70 10.46 13.23 9.65
C VAL A 70 11.31 13.29 10.92
N ARG A 71 11.21 14.39 11.66
CA ARG A 71 11.81 14.54 12.98
C ARG A 71 10.73 14.61 14.03
N LEU A 72 10.92 13.83 15.09
CA LEU A 72 10.06 13.83 16.26
C LEU A 72 10.42 14.97 17.24
N ASP A 73 9.54 15.27 18.18
CA ASP A 73 9.75 16.31 19.21
C ASP A 73 10.95 16.02 20.12
N ASP A 74 11.28 14.74 20.31
CA ASP A 74 12.44 14.29 21.09
C ASP A 74 13.77 14.35 20.30
N GLY A 75 13.72 14.79 19.04
CA GLY A 75 14.89 14.97 18.18
C GLY A 75 15.24 13.75 17.33
N ARG A 76 14.61 12.57 17.53
CA ARG A 76 14.82 11.42 16.67
C ARG A 76 14.42 11.72 15.24
N GLU A 77 15.21 11.24 14.29
CA GLU A 77 14.85 11.24 12.87
C GLU A 77 14.37 9.86 12.45
N VAL A 78 13.25 9.84 11.75
CA VAL A 78 12.60 8.62 11.24
C VAL A 78 12.55 8.69 9.74
N ARG A 79 13.13 7.69 9.07
CA ARG A 79 13.03 7.51 7.61
C ARG A 79 11.87 6.56 7.32
N LEU A 80 10.99 6.98 6.42
CA LEU A 80 9.88 6.15 5.95
C LEU A 80 10.42 5.07 5.01
N THR A 81 10.44 3.82 5.48
CA THR A 81 10.90 2.68 4.67
C THR A 81 9.83 2.24 3.66
N GLY A 82 10.24 1.61 2.58
CA GLY A 82 9.34 1.00 1.59
C GLY A 82 8.77 1.96 0.54
N VAL A 83 9.12 3.24 0.59
CA VAL A 83 8.65 4.25 -0.37
C VAL A 83 9.78 5.09 -0.95
N GLU A 84 9.59 5.50 -2.20
CA GLU A 84 10.41 6.49 -2.88
C GLU A 84 9.60 7.76 -3.13
N ALA A 85 10.28 8.90 -3.03
CA ALA A 85 9.65 10.19 -3.14
C ALA A 85 9.29 10.56 -4.58
N THR A 86 8.18 11.28 -4.71
CA THR A 86 7.77 12.03 -5.89
C THR A 86 7.86 13.53 -5.61
N ALA A 87 7.51 14.36 -6.57
CA ALA A 87 7.50 15.81 -6.39
C ALA A 87 6.52 16.27 -5.27
N THR A 88 5.48 15.51 -4.99
CA THR A 88 4.43 15.88 -4.02
C THR A 88 4.64 15.27 -2.63
N THR A 89 5.54 14.28 -2.47
CA THR A 89 5.69 13.52 -1.22
C THR A 89 5.93 14.41 -0.01
N ARG A 90 6.85 15.37 -0.10
CA ARG A 90 7.18 16.24 1.03
C ARG A 90 5.97 17.06 1.50
N GLN A 91 5.18 17.59 0.56
CA GLN A 91 3.97 18.34 0.89
C GLN A 91 2.92 17.43 1.52
N ALA A 92 2.71 16.23 0.97
CA ALA A 92 1.78 15.25 1.52
C ALA A 92 2.18 14.82 2.95
N LEU A 93 3.47 14.51 3.19
CA LEU A 93 4.00 14.21 4.52
C LEU A 93 3.75 15.35 5.50
N THR A 94 4.00 16.59 5.09
CA THR A 94 3.78 17.76 5.95
C THR A 94 2.32 17.86 6.36
N SER A 95 1.41 17.69 5.42
CA SER A 95 -0.04 17.78 5.67
C SER A 95 -0.56 16.62 6.54
N LEU A 96 0.01 15.43 6.37
CA LEU A 96 -0.42 14.24 7.10
C LEU A 96 0.14 14.16 8.52
N LEU A 97 1.39 14.58 8.73
CA LEU A 97 2.14 14.19 9.92
C LEU A 97 2.48 15.31 10.89
N VAL A 98 2.73 16.54 10.42
CA VAL A 98 3.20 17.60 11.31
C VAL A 98 2.18 17.85 12.43
N GLY A 99 2.66 17.78 13.67
CA GLY A 99 1.85 17.93 14.88
C GLY A 99 1.01 16.71 15.25
N ARG A 100 1.19 15.56 14.59
CA ARG A 100 0.49 14.31 14.89
C ARG A 100 1.34 13.41 15.78
N ASP A 101 0.66 12.64 16.60
CA ASP A 101 1.24 11.55 17.36
C ASP A 101 1.29 10.31 16.47
N VAL A 102 2.45 9.64 16.45
CA VAL A 102 2.72 8.50 15.57
C VAL A 102 3.30 7.34 16.35
N VAL A 103 3.01 6.13 15.87
CA VAL A 103 3.63 4.89 16.31
C VAL A 103 4.56 4.42 15.18
N LEU A 104 5.77 4.05 15.53
CA LEU A 104 6.78 3.51 14.64
C LEU A 104 6.76 2.00 14.72
N ARG A 105 6.73 1.32 13.58
CA ARG A 105 6.81 -0.14 13.50
C ARG A 105 7.87 -0.55 12.49
N GLY A 106 8.61 -1.61 12.79
CA GLY A 106 9.66 -2.09 11.92
C GLY A 106 10.26 -3.40 12.44
N THR A 107 11.30 -3.88 11.78
CA THR A 107 12.02 -5.08 12.20
C THR A 107 13.09 -4.79 13.25
N ASP A 108 13.53 -3.54 13.33
CA ASP A 108 14.70 -3.12 14.11
C ASP A 108 14.60 -1.60 14.34
N ASP A 109 14.97 -1.16 15.53
CA ASP A 109 14.98 0.26 15.94
C ASP A 109 16.38 0.88 15.85
N THR A 110 17.36 0.12 15.37
CA THR A 110 18.75 0.58 15.24
C THR A 110 18.84 1.69 14.20
N PRO A 111 19.33 2.89 14.58
CA PRO A 111 19.50 3.96 13.62
C PRO A 111 20.55 3.61 12.55
N ASP A 112 20.32 4.11 11.34
CA ASP A 112 21.29 4.04 10.26
C ASP A 112 22.54 4.89 10.56
N ARG A 113 23.54 4.84 9.68
CA ARG A 113 24.78 5.61 9.82
C ARG A 113 24.59 7.13 9.90
N TYR A 114 23.41 7.62 9.59
CA TYR A 114 23.03 9.04 9.68
C TYR A 114 22.19 9.35 10.90
N GLY A 115 21.96 8.36 11.78
CA GLY A 115 21.17 8.51 12.99
C GLY A 115 19.65 8.43 12.77
N ARG A 116 19.18 7.93 11.61
CA ARG A 116 17.76 7.83 11.28
C ARG A 116 17.26 6.41 11.54
N GLN A 117 16.12 6.28 12.20
CA GLN A 117 15.43 5.01 12.38
C GLN A 117 14.56 4.71 11.15
N ASP A 118 14.77 3.56 10.51
CA ASP A 118 13.92 3.08 9.43
C ASP A 118 12.62 2.51 10.00
N ALA A 119 11.44 3.05 9.60
CA ALA A 119 10.17 2.60 10.14
C ALA A 119 9.00 2.74 9.16
N LEU A 120 7.99 1.92 9.40
CA LEU A 120 6.62 2.20 8.96
C LEU A 120 5.97 3.10 10.01
N VAL A 121 5.34 4.18 9.57
CA VAL A 121 4.75 5.22 10.42
C VAL A 121 3.24 5.08 10.42
N PHE A 122 2.65 5.04 11.61
CA PHE A 122 1.20 4.96 11.81
C PHE A 122 0.72 6.16 12.62
N ILE A 123 -0.40 6.77 12.24
CA ILE A 123 -0.97 7.91 12.96
C ILE A 123 -1.87 7.38 14.07
N GLY A 124 -1.50 7.65 15.34
CA GLY A 124 -2.24 7.17 16.50
C GLY A 124 -2.44 5.65 16.46
N GLU A 125 -3.67 5.20 16.63
CA GLU A 125 -4.06 3.78 16.62
C GLU A 125 -4.45 3.25 15.23
N SER A 126 -4.13 3.98 14.16
CA SER A 126 -4.46 3.54 12.80
C SER A 126 -3.78 2.23 12.43
N ASP A 127 -4.50 1.34 11.74
CA ASP A 127 -3.94 0.12 11.14
C ASP A 127 -3.33 0.36 9.75
N ILE A 128 -3.50 1.58 9.21
CA ILE A 128 -3.00 1.94 7.88
C ILE A 128 -1.75 2.79 8.04
N SER A 129 -0.64 2.35 7.47
CA SER A 129 0.60 3.10 7.49
C SER A 129 0.52 4.37 6.63
N VAL A 130 1.28 5.39 7.01
CA VAL A 130 1.44 6.62 6.23
C VAL A 130 1.98 6.30 4.82
N GLN A 131 2.86 5.32 4.71
CA GLN A 131 3.35 4.83 3.43
C GLN A 131 2.22 4.35 2.53
N SER A 132 1.31 3.53 3.06
CA SER A 132 0.13 3.08 2.30
C SER A 132 -0.77 4.24 1.89
N MET A 133 -0.94 5.25 2.75
CA MET A 133 -1.72 6.45 2.42
C MET A 133 -1.09 7.24 1.27
N LEU A 134 0.23 7.48 1.32
CA LEU A 134 0.97 8.17 0.26
C LEU A 134 0.89 7.42 -1.07
N LEU A 135 1.08 6.09 -1.03
CA LEU A 135 0.99 5.24 -2.21
C LEU A 135 -0.41 5.25 -2.82
N ALA A 136 -1.47 5.17 -2.00
CA ALA A 136 -2.85 5.18 -2.46
C ALA A 136 -3.29 6.51 -3.08
N GLN A 137 -2.58 7.61 -2.78
CA GLN A 137 -2.78 8.91 -3.41
C GLN A 137 -1.84 9.17 -4.60
N GLY A 138 -0.85 8.30 -4.81
CA GLY A 138 0.19 8.50 -5.83
C GLY A 138 1.20 9.59 -5.47
N ASP A 139 1.31 9.90 -4.18
CA ASP A 139 2.29 10.87 -3.64
C ASP A 139 3.64 10.23 -3.34
N ALA A 140 3.76 8.92 -3.49
CA ALA A 140 5.00 8.17 -3.39
C ALA A 140 4.97 6.95 -4.34
N LEU A 141 6.13 6.34 -4.57
CA LEU A 141 6.31 5.10 -5.29
C LEU A 141 6.81 4.02 -4.33
N VAL A 142 6.49 2.75 -4.59
CA VAL A 142 7.05 1.64 -3.79
C VAL A 142 8.53 1.48 -4.11
N SER A 143 9.40 1.50 -3.08
CA SER A 143 10.85 1.29 -3.23
C SER A 143 11.25 -0.18 -3.30
N ALA A 144 10.37 -1.10 -2.89
CA ALA A 144 10.62 -2.54 -2.75
C ALA A 144 11.68 -2.93 -1.69
N GLU A 145 12.05 -2.04 -0.78
CA GLU A 145 13.03 -2.30 0.29
C GLU A 145 12.45 -3.10 1.48
N ILE A 146 11.14 -3.40 1.45
CA ILE A 146 10.49 -4.20 2.50
C ILE A 146 10.78 -5.68 2.28
N SER A 147 11.37 -6.34 3.28
CA SER A 147 11.68 -7.77 3.26
C SER A 147 10.49 -8.66 3.57
N ASP A 148 9.52 -8.17 4.36
CA ASP A 148 8.28 -8.88 4.64
C ASP A 148 7.38 -8.91 3.40
N LYS A 149 7.00 -10.13 2.97
CA LYS A 149 6.27 -10.35 1.72
C LYS A 149 4.85 -9.79 1.75
N ASP A 150 4.18 -9.92 2.88
CA ASP A 150 2.78 -9.54 3.01
C ASP A 150 2.68 -8.01 3.08
N CYS A 151 3.60 -7.38 3.79
CA CYS A 151 3.72 -5.94 3.82
C CYS A 151 4.10 -5.37 2.44
N ALA A 152 5.09 -5.95 1.76
CA ALA A 152 5.46 -5.53 0.42
C ALA A 152 4.27 -5.66 -0.56
N ALA A 153 3.50 -6.76 -0.48
CA ALA A 153 2.31 -6.96 -1.31
C ALA A 153 1.23 -5.90 -1.04
N ALA A 154 1.02 -5.53 0.23
CA ALA A 154 0.05 -4.50 0.59
C ALA A 154 0.44 -3.10 0.09
N LEU A 155 1.72 -2.72 0.20
CA LEU A 155 2.22 -1.47 -0.35
C LEU A 155 2.07 -1.44 -1.88
N MET A 156 2.40 -2.55 -2.55
CA MET A 156 2.21 -2.70 -4.00
C MET A 156 0.74 -2.61 -4.41
N ALA A 157 -0.18 -3.17 -3.62
CA ALA A 157 -1.61 -3.08 -3.87
C ALA A 157 -2.13 -1.64 -3.75
N SER A 158 -1.66 -0.90 -2.74
CA SER A 158 -1.99 0.53 -2.55
C SER A 158 -1.54 1.37 -3.75
N GLU A 159 -0.31 1.16 -4.22
CA GLU A 159 0.20 1.82 -5.42
C GLU A 159 -0.57 1.42 -6.68
N ALA A 160 -0.89 0.13 -6.84
CA ALA A 160 -1.64 -0.36 -8.01
C ALA A 160 -3.03 0.28 -8.10
N GLU A 161 -3.68 0.54 -6.96
CA GLU A 161 -4.96 1.25 -6.92
C GLU A 161 -4.81 2.70 -7.39
N ALA A 162 -3.82 3.42 -6.87
CA ALA A 162 -3.53 4.80 -7.30
C ALA A 162 -3.24 4.86 -8.81
N ARG A 163 -2.49 3.89 -9.32
CA ARG A 163 -2.15 3.78 -10.74
C ARG A 163 -3.40 3.53 -11.61
N ARG A 164 -4.30 2.62 -11.20
CA ARG A 164 -5.57 2.39 -11.91
C ARG A 164 -6.44 3.64 -11.95
N GLN A 165 -6.46 4.40 -10.84
CA GLN A 165 -7.25 5.62 -10.71
C GLN A 165 -6.53 6.86 -11.26
N LYS A 166 -5.32 6.73 -11.78
CA LYS A 166 -4.48 7.85 -12.28
C LYS A 166 -4.32 8.97 -11.25
N LYS A 167 -4.10 8.62 -9.98
CA LYS A 167 -3.91 9.58 -8.89
C LYS A 167 -2.47 10.05 -8.79
N GLY A 168 -2.30 11.29 -8.32
CA GLY A 168 -0.98 11.88 -8.05
C GLY A 168 -0.02 11.72 -9.22
N SER A 169 1.16 11.20 -8.97
CA SER A 169 2.19 10.96 -9.99
C SER A 169 1.74 10.03 -11.12
N TRP A 170 0.73 9.18 -10.89
CA TRP A 170 0.19 8.27 -11.90
C TRP A 170 -0.76 8.94 -12.89
N ALA A 171 -1.13 10.22 -12.67
CA ALA A 171 -1.87 11.00 -13.65
C ALA A 171 -1.01 11.35 -14.88
N ASP A 172 0.31 11.38 -14.71
CA ASP A 172 1.26 11.59 -15.81
C ASP A 172 1.44 10.28 -16.60
N PRO A 173 1.08 10.24 -17.90
CA PRO A 173 1.32 9.06 -18.74
C PRO A 173 2.79 8.64 -18.82
N SER A 174 3.72 9.56 -18.57
CA SER A 174 5.17 9.29 -18.57
C SER A 174 5.71 8.73 -17.26
N ALA A 175 4.87 8.56 -16.23
CA ALA A 175 5.26 7.98 -14.94
C ALA A 175 5.84 6.56 -15.08
N ILE A 176 5.33 5.79 -16.03
CA ILE A 176 5.89 4.49 -16.41
C ILE A 176 6.64 4.65 -17.72
N LYS A 177 7.94 4.35 -17.70
CA LYS A 177 8.78 4.42 -18.89
C LYS A 177 8.64 3.14 -19.72
N ASN A 178 8.64 3.30 -21.04
CA ASN A 178 8.66 2.16 -21.97
C ASN A 178 10.09 1.65 -22.13
N ALA A 179 10.32 0.38 -21.86
CA ALA A 179 11.62 -0.26 -22.02
C ALA A 179 12.15 -0.24 -23.48
N GLU A 180 11.25 -0.03 -24.46
CA GLU A 180 11.60 0.12 -25.89
C GLU A 180 12.14 1.52 -26.23
N SER A 181 12.06 2.47 -25.29
CA SER A 181 12.57 3.86 -25.42
C SER A 181 13.76 4.08 -24.47
N PRO A 182 14.92 3.48 -24.76
CA PRO A 182 16.07 3.53 -23.84
C PRO A 182 16.58 4.95 -23.61
N ASP A 183 16.46 5.87 -24.58
CA ASP A 183 16.90 7.24 -24.44
C ASP A 183 16.07 8.02 -23.40
N ASP A 184 14.75 7.76 -23.32
CA ASP A 184 13.88 8.36 -22.30
C ASP A 184 14.21 7.86 -20.89
N ILE A 185 14.72 6.61 -20.78
CA ILE A 185 15.18 6.05 -19.52
C ILE A 185 16.56 6.62 -19.16
N LEU A 186 17.44 6.71 -20.17
CA LEU A 186 18.81 7.22 -20.01
C LEU A 186 18.81 8.70 -19.55
N ALA A 187 17.85 9.51 -20.02
CA ALA A 187 17.65 10.88 -19.56
C ALA A 187 17.36 10.99 -18.05
N GLY A 188 17.02 9.88 -17.40
CA GLY A 188 16.75 9.78 -15.96
C GLY A 188 17.83 9.06 -15.17
N ILE A 189 19.08 9.04 -15.63
CA ILE A 189 20.19 8.50 -14.82
C ILE A 189 20.23 9.16 -13.44
N GLY A 190 20.42 8.33 -12.39
CA GLY A 190 20.42 8.77 -11.01
C GLY A 190 19.02 9.07 -10.43
N ARG A 191 17.95 8.71 -11.14
CA ARG A 191 16.57 8.82 -10.64
C ARG A 191 15.95 7.45 -10.46
N PHE A 192 15.07 7.35 -9.49
CA PHE A 192 14.20 6.18 -9.34
C PHE A 192 13.11 6.19 -10.42
N MET A 193 12.97 5.08 -11.12
CA MET A 193 12.00 4.95 -12.22
C MET A 193 11.25 3.62 -12.15
N VAL A 194 10.08 3.64 -12.76
CA VAL A 194 9.29 2.45 -13.07
C VAL A 194 9.31 2.25 -14.58
N VAL A 195 9.86 1.13 -15.03
CA VAL A 195 10.04 0.81 -16.45
C VAL A 195 9.24 -0.45 -16.77
N GLU A 196 8.47 -0.42 -17.84
CA GLU A 196 7.64 -1.54 -18.30
C GLU A 196 8.04 -1.97 -19.69
N GLY A 197 8.08 -3.29 -19.91
CA GLY A 197 8.34 -3.85 -21.22
C GLY A 197 8.31 -5.37 -21.28
N LYS A 198 8.53 -5.89 -22.47
CA LYS A 198 8.67 -7.33 -22.73
C LYS A 198 10.15 -7.73 -22.64
N VAL A 199 10.46 -8.70 -21.79
CA VAL A 199 11.79 -9.30 -21.75
C VAL A 199 12.04 -10.09 -23.02
N LEU A 200 12.99 -9.65 -23.84
CA LEU A 200 13.32 -10.32 -25.11
C LEU A 200 14.32 -11.46 -24.92
N SER A 201 15.21 -11.34 -23.97
CA SER A 201 16.16 -12.41 -23.66
C SER A 201 16.65 -12.33 -22.22
N VAL A 202 16.96 -13.49 -21.66
CA VAL A 202 17.61 -13.63 -20.36
C VAL A 202 19.00 -14.24 -20.57
N ARG A 203 20.05 -13.49 -20.23
CA ARG A 203 21.45 -13.90 -20.44
C ARG A 203 22.27 -13.75 -19.17
N GLN A 204 23.11 -14.73 -18.92
CA GLN A 204 24.10 -14.67 -17.85
C GLN A 204 25.47 -14.32 -18.44
N ALA A 205 26.13 -13.33 -17.86
CA ALA A 205 27.49 -12.96 -18.21
C ALA A 205 28.27 -12.69 -16.90
N GLY A 206 29.26 -13.54 -16.63
CA GLY A 206 30.02 -13.50 -15.39
C GLY A 206 29.14 -13.66 -14.14
N ALA A 207 29.20 -12.67 -13.26
CA ALA A 207 28.44 -12.64 -12.00
C ALA A 207 27.04 -12.01 -12.13
N MET A 208 26.63 -11.60 -13.34
CA MET A 208 25.36 -10.89 -13.57
C MET A 208 24.45 -11.66 -14.50
N THR A 209 23.16 -11.61 -14.24
CA THR A 209 22.09 -12.00 -15.14
C THR A 209 21.41 -10.76 -15.68
N TYR A 210 21.20 -10.70 -16.99
CA TYR A 210 20.60 -9.58 -17.71
C TYR A 210 19.23 -9.99 -18.22
N LEU A 211 18.22 -9.24 -17.86
CA LEU A 211 16.91 -9.25 -18.50
C LEU A 211 16.93 -8.15 -19.55
N ASN A 212 17.08 -8.51 -20.83
CA ASN A 212 17.20 -7.53 -21.91
C ASN A 212 15.84 -7.25 -22.53
N PHE A 213 15.52 -5.99 -22.72
CA PHE A 213 14.26 -5.53 -23.31
C PHE A 213 14.41 -5.09 -24.77
N GLY A 214 15.62 -4.79 -25.19
CA GLY A 214 15.96 -4.39 -26.55
C GLY A 214 16.76 -5.45 -27.33
N ARG A 215 16.71 -5.38 -28.67
CA ARG A 215 17.57 -6.23 -29.52
C ARG A 215 19.04 -5.82 -29.45
N ASN A 216 19.28 -4.52 -29.27
CA ASN A 216 20.61 -4.00 -29.04
C ASN A 216 20.92 -4.06 -27.54
N TRP A 217 21.65 -5.07 -27.12
CA TRP A 217 21.98 -5.34 -25.71
C TRP A 217 22.93 -4.31 -25.09
N THR A 218 23.64 -3.50 -25.88
CA THR A 218 24.54 -2.44 -25.38
C THR A 218 23.82 -1.12 -25.13
N HIS A 219 22.84 -0.78 -25.94
CA HIS A 219 22.13 0.51 -25.86
C HIS A 219 20.70 0.37 -25.32
N GLY A 220 20.14 -0.86 -25.40
CA GLY A 220 18.80 -1.12 -24.88
C GLY A 220 18.74 -1.12 -23.36
N PHE A 221 17.54 -0.91 -22.82
CA PHE A 221 17.31 -1.07 -21.40
C PHE A 221 17.50 -2.53 -20.95
N ALA A 222 18.13 -2.71 -19.79
CA ALA A 222 18.27 -3.99 -19.13
C ALA A 222 18.03 -3.90 -17.62
N ALA A 223 17.36 -4.90 -17.07
CA ALA A 223 17.41 -5.14 -15.62
C ALA A 223 18.52 -6.15 -15.32
N THR A 224 19.33 -5.86 -14.30
CA THR A 224 20.47 -6.68 -13.94
C THR A 224 20.29 -7.28 -12.57
N ILE A 225 20.58 -8.58 -12.41
CA ILE A 225 20.50 -9.28 -11.14
C ILE A 225 21.85 -9.92 -10.87
N SER A 226 22.46 -9.62 -9.73
CA SER A 226 23.71 -10.26 -9.34
C SER A 226 23.48 -11.72 -8.96
N LYS A 227 24.48 -12.58 -9.23
CA LYS A 227 24.43 -14.00 -8.90
C LYS A 227 24.15 -14.27 -7.41
N ARG A 228 24.60 -13.39 -6.53
CA ARG A 228 24.35 -13.48 -5.08
C ARG A 228 22.87 -13.30 -4.71
N ASN A 229 22.10 -12.60 -5.54
CA ASN A 229 20.67 -12.33 -5.30
C ASN A 229 19.76 -13.41 -5.91
N LEU A 230 20.25 -14.27 -6.81
CA LEU A 230 19.45 -15.31 -7.48
C LEU A 230 18.68 -16.21 -6.50
N PRO A 231 19.29 -16.68 -5.39
CA PRO A 231 18.59 -17.56 -4.45
C PRO A 231 17.30 -16.97 -3.90
N ALA A 232 17.26 -15.65 -3.70
CA ALA A 232 16.06 -14.98 -3.18
C ALA A 232 14.88 -15.06 -4.20
N PHE A 233 15.17 -14.96 -5.49
CA PHE A 233 14.18 -15.11 -6.56
C PHE A 233 13.73 -16.57 -6.71
N GLU A 234 14.67 -17.51 -6.70
CA GLU A 234 14.39 -18.95 -6.81
C GLU A 234 13.57 -19.46 -5.62
N ASN A 235 13.91 -19.07 -4.39
CA ASN A 235 13.15 -19.41 -3.19
C ASN A 235 11.72 -18.84 -3.19
N ALA A 236 11.49 -17.74 -3.92
CA ALA A 236 10.18 -17.17 -4.14
C ALA A 236 9.43 -17.81 -5.34
N GLY A 237 10.00 -18.86 -5.95
CA GLY A 237 9.42 -19.54 -7.10
C GLY A 237 9.59 -18.81 -8.43
N MET A 238 10.42 -17.75 -8.48
CA MET A 238 10.68 -16.99 -9.70
C MET A 238 12.01 -17.41 -10.33
N THR A 239 11.93 -18.25 -11.36
CA THR A 239 13.08 -18.55 -12.19
C THR A 239 13.27 -17.46 -13.22
N LEU A 240 14.40 -16.75 -13.22
CA LEU A 240 14.63 -15.60 -14.12
C LEU A 240 14.44 -15.98 -15.60
N LYS A 241 14.82 -17.19 -16.00
CA LYS A 241 14.62 -17.67 -17.37
C LYS A 241 13.15 -17.74 -17.79
N SER A 242 12.24 -17.96 -16.84
CA SER A 242 10.79 -17.97 -17.10
C SER A 242 10.22 -16.59 -17.42
N LEU A 243 10.98 -15.52 -17.18
CA LEU A 243 10.60 -14.14 -17.53
C LEU A 243 10.79 -13.84 -19.01
N GLU A 244 11.53 -14.67 -19.75
CA GLU A 244 11.72 -14.49 -21.18
C GLU A 244 10.40 -14.54 -21.92
N ASN A 245 10.17 -13.59 -22.80
CA ASN A 245 8.91 -13.34 -23.49
C ASN A 245 7.74 -12.87 -22.61
N ARG A 246 7.93 -12.65 -21.31
CA ARG A 246 6.92 -12.08 -20.41
C ARG A 246 7.01 -10.55 -20.40
N ARG A 247 5.88 -9.91 -20.18
CA ARG A 247 5.85 -8.48 -19.83
C ARG A 247 6.04 -8.34 -18.35
N ILE A 248 6.94 -7.46 -17.97
CA ILE A 248 7.22 -7.16 -16.58
C ILE A 248 7.34 -5.65 -16.38
N ARG A 249 7.16 -5.23 -15.15
CA ARG A 249 7.49 -3.89 -14.69
C ARG A 249 8.69 -4.01 -13.75
N VAL A 250 9.70 -3.17 -13.96
CA VAL A 250 10.90 -3.12 -13.14
C VAL A 250 10.99 -1.73 -12.54
N ARG A 251 11.34 -1.66 -11.26
CA ARG A 251 11.52 -0.40 -10.54
C ARG A 251 12.88 -0.32 -9.89
N GLY A 252 13.43 0.88 -9.84
CA GLY A 252 14.72 1.12 -9.21
C GLY A 252 15.44 2.35 -9.76
N TRP A 253 16.62 2.58 -9.24
CA TRP A 253 17.49 3.66 -9.66
C TRP A 253 18.11 3.34 -11.00
N VAL A 254 18.01 4.28 -11.94
CA VAL A 254 18.57 4.11 -13.27
C VAL A 254 20.07 4.41 -13.24
N GLU A 255 20.83 3.45 -13.71
CA GLU A 255 22.30 3.51 -13.85
C GLU A 255 22.70 3.28 -15.32
N GLY A 256 23.95 3.49 -15.62
CA GLY A 256 24.56 3.17 -16.92
C GLY A 256 25.15 4.37 -17.63
N THR A 257 26.06 4.09 -18.56
CA THR A 257 26.76 5.09 -19.37
C THR A 257 26.50 4.93 -20.85
N VAL A 258 26.26 3.71 -21.33
CA VAL A 258 26.01 3.39 -22.75
C VAL A 258 24.55 3.01 -22.94
N GLY A 259 24.02 2.13 -22.09
CA GLY A 259 22.62 1.75 -22.05
C GLY A 259 22.07 1.87 -20.63
N PRO A 260 20.79 2.23 -20.47
CA PRO A 260 20.19 2.37 -19.14
C PRO A 260 19.99 1.00 -18.49
N ARG A 261 20.25 0.94 -17.18
CA ARG A 261 20.11 -0.28 -16.37
C ARG A 261 19.44 0.03 -15.05
N ILE A 262 18.72 -0.96 -14.51
CA ILE A 262 18.26 -1.00 -13.13
C ILE A 262 18.86 -2.24 -12.48
N ASP A 263 19.63 -2.06 -11.38
CA ASP A 263 20.12 -3.17 -10.56
C ASP A 263 19.00 -3.67 -9.66
N VAL A 264 18.57 -4.90 -9.91
CA VAL A 264 17.49 -5.56 -9.19
C VAL A 264 18.09 -6.43 -8.09
N ARG A 265 17.87 -6.05 -6.86
CA ARG A 265 18.39 -6.70 -5.65
C ARG A 265 17.32 -7.46 -4.90
N LEU A 266 16.08 -6.98 -4.99
CA LEU A 266 14.94 -7.45 -4.23
C LEU A 266 13.81 -7.87 -5.17
N LEU A 267 13.06 -8.88 -4.73
CA LEU A 267 11.95 -9.46 -5.51
C LEU A 267 10.88 -8.42 -5.87
N GLY A 268 10.54 -7.53 -4.94
CA GLY A 268 9.54 -6.48 -5.12
C GLY A 268 9.88 -5.44 -6.18
N GLN A 269 11.12 -5.44 -6.71
CA GLN A 269 11.49 -4.59 -7.83
C GLN A 269 10.98 -5.12 -9.19
N VAL A 270 10.48 -6.36 -9.24
CA VAL A 270 9.96 -7.00 -10.45
C VAL A 270 8.51 -7.38 -10.26
N GLU A 271 7.63 -6.81 -11.06
CA GLU A 271 6.20 -7.11 -11.12
C GLU A 271 5.87 -7.81 -12.43
N LEU A 272 5.29 -9.02 -12.34
CA LEU A 272 4.80 -9.74 -13.50
C LEU A 272 3.47 -9.13 -13.96
N LEU A 273 3.39 -8.78 -15.24
CA LEU A 273 2.17 -8.24 -15.81
C LEU A 273 1.36 -9.37 -16.50
N GLY A 274 0.06 -9.35 -16.30
CA GLY A 274 -0.85 -10.26 -17.00
C GLY A 274 -0.81 -10.04 -18.51
N ALA A 275 -1.18 -11.07 -19.28
CA ALA A 275 -1.16 -11.02 -20.76
C ALA A 275 -2.04 -9.90 -21.36
N ASN A 276 -2.95 -9.32 -20.59
CA ASN A 276 -3.96 -8.35 -21.04
C ASN A 276 -3.81 -6.95 -20.40
N GLU A 277 -2.73 -6.66 -19.68
CA GLU A 277 -2.52 -5.31 -19.17
C GLU A 277 -2.03 -4.40 -20.31
N PRO A 278 -2.79 -3.35 -20.71
CA PRO A 278 -2.39 -2.50 -21.83
C PRO A 278 -1.11 -1.74 -21.49
N ILE A 279 -0.22 -1.60 -22.48
CA ILE A 279 0.88 -0.62 -22.42
C ILE A 279 0.22 0.72 -22.18
N GLY A 280 0.73 1.51 -21.22
CA GLY A 280 0.24 2.85 -20.96
C GLY A 280 -0.08 3.55 -22.29
N VAL A 281 -1.36 3.92 -22.42
CA VAL A 281 -1.93 4.44 -23.67
C VAL A 281 -1.10 5.63 -24.09
N ARG A 282 -0.45 5.54 -25.24
CA ARG A 282 0.05 6.71 -25.95
C ARG A 282 -1.14 7.54 -26.39
N PRO A 283 -1.07 8.88 -26.29
CA PRO A 283 -2.02 9.76 -26.94
C PRO A 283 -1.94 9.63 -28.47
#